data_a02fa429acbfb02f146daa81b1b24aa7
#
_entry.id   a02fa429acbfb02f146daa81b1b24aa7
#
_cell.length_a   1.000
_cell.length_b   1.000
_cell.length_c   1.000
_cell.angle_alpha   90.00
_cell.angle_beta   90.00
_cell.angle_gamma   90.00
#
_symmetry.space_group_name_H-M   'P 1'
#
loop_
_entity.id
_entity.type
_entity.pdbx_description
1 polymer ?
#
loop_
_entity_poly.entity_id
_entity_poly.type
_entity_poly.pdbx_seq_one_letter_code
_entity_poly.pdbx_strand_id
1 'polypeptide(L)'
;MLTKTAYMVATAHLDTVWRWTIADTVEKFIPDTLSKNFDLIEKYPNYMFNFEGAYRYELIEEYYPRAFDQIRRYVKTNRWNPAGSEYENGDVNIPSPEAITRNILLGNNYFYEKFKKKSKDIFLPDCFGFGAQLPQIINDAGLLGFSTQKLSWGSAYPIPFDLGMWVGADGNEIGASFNAKSYRYKLDGDVRADLSVIDGINKAYVETNMKLPWVNHLYGTGDWGGSPTEESVKNVDESVRANKDNKLFQVISARSDKVFTKLKRYNNGANGVFIPRYKGDMLMTNHGAGCYTSRTQSKRLDYQSEQIAHSAEFTCSFASLCGTYDYPKENLNKAWKRSIKHQFHDDITGTSLMEVYNDAWDDYYSSIAQFKGELTSSLQAISRNMDTSWVPENAVAVSVSNPTQYRRRESVQAKIKLNVNTPFVKVIDKQKKEVPSQIINKTGKHFEIVFQADVP
;
A
#
# COMPACT_ATOMS: atom_id res chain seq x y z
N MET A 1 -35.26 15.88 1.28
CA MET A 1 -34.54 14.77 1.91
C MET A 1 -33.63 14.12 0.85
N LEU A 2 -32.44 13.67 1.25
CA LEU A 2 -31.58 12.90 0.35
C LEU A 2 -32.20 11.51 0.12
N THR A 3 -31.99 10.99 -1.09
CA THR A 3 -32.51 9.66 -1.44
C THR A 3 -31.76 8.59 -0.67
N LYS A 4 -32.48 7.71 0.02
CA LYS A 4 -31.90 6.51 0.62
C LYS A 4 -31.23 5.68 -0.47
N THR A 5 -29.99 5.23 -0.24
CA THR A 5 -29.21 4.54 -1.29
C THR A 5 -28.33 3.44 -0.70
N ALA A 6 -28.42 2.25 -1.28
CA ALA A 6 -27.50 1.14 -1.05
C ALA A 6 -26.48 1.10 -2.20
N TYR A 7 -25.22 1.32 -1.86
CA TYR A 7 -24.06 1.13 -2.76
C TYR A 7 -23.56 -0.30 -2.61
N MET A 8 -23.97 -1.16 -3.53
CA MET A 8 -23.63 -2.59 -3.52
C MET A 8 -22.32 -2.78 -4.27
N VAL A 9 -21.27 -3.18 -3.57
CA VAL A 9 -19.90 -3.33 -4.10
C VAL A 9 -19.59 -4.81 -4.22
N ALA A 10 -19.67 -5.33 -5.44
CA ALA A 10 -19.27 -6.71 -5.74
C ALA A 10 -17.76 -6.85 -5.70
N THR A 11 -17.24 -7.85 -5.01
CA THR A 11 -15.80 -8.12 -4.92
C THR A 11 -15.52 -9.61 -4.79
N ALA A 12 -14.27 -9.99 -5.08
CA ALA A 12 -13.73 -11.30 -4.79
C ALA A 12 -12.31 -11.09 -4.27
N HIS A 13 -12.17 -11.02 -2.94
CA HIS A 13 -10.86 -10.88 -2.33
C HIS A 13 -9.99 -12.08 -2.64
N LEU A 14 -8.79 -11.82 -3.15
CA LEU A 14 -7.83 -12.86 -3.51
C LEU A 14 -6.52 -12.62 -2.77
N ASP A 15 -6.20 -13.48 -1.83
CA ASP A 15 -4.88 -13.48 -1.23
C ASP A 15 -3.83 -13.91 -2.26
N THR A 16 -2.85 -13.05 -2.48
CA THR A 16 -1.76 -13.31 -3.43
C THR A 16 -0.96 -14.54 -2.99
N VAL A 17 -0.77 -14.68 -1.70
CA VAL A 17 -0.18 -15.84 -1.00
C VAL A 17 -0.86 -15.97 0.37
N TRP A 18 -1.01 -17.15 0.92
CA TRP A 18 -1.47 -17.43 2.28
C TRP A 18 -1.25 -18.88 2.66
N ARG A 19 -2.31 -19.73 2.55
CA ARG A 19 -2.25 -21.19 2.68
C ARG A 19 -1.88 -21.86 1.37
N TRP A 20 -1.38 -21.08 0.45
CA TRP A 20 -0.94 -21.45 -0.89
C TRP A 20 0.15 -20.51 -1.37
N THR A 21 0.82 -20.91 -2.43
CA THR A 21 1.90 -20.15 -3.06
C THR A 21 1.39 -19.25 -4.18
N ILE A 22 2.28 -18.38 -4.68
CA ILE A 22 1.97 -17.56 -5.85
C ILE A 22 1.68 -18.41 -7.10
N ALA A 23 2.28 -19.59 -7.22
CA ALA A 23 2.01 -20.52 -8.31
C ALA A 23 0.55 -20.98 -8.28
N ASP A 24 0.03 -21.37 -7.12
CA ASP A 24 -1.39 -21.71 -6.97
C ASP A 24 -2.32 -20.55 -7.34
N THR A 25 -1.94 -19.34 -6.94
CA THR A 25 -2.71 -18.13 -7.28
C THR A 25 -2.78 -17.94 -8.79
N VAL A 26 -1.65 -18.08 -9.49
CA VAL A 26 -1.59 -17.96 -10.95
C VAL A 26 -2.33 -19.11 -11.64
N GLU A 27 -2.11 -20.36 -11.21
CA GLU A 27 -2.62 -21.53 -11.92
C GLU A 27 -4.09 -21.83 -11.65
N LYS A 28 -4.61 -21.47 -10.46
CA LYS A 28 -5.94 -21.89 -10.00
C LYS A 28 -6.88 -20.71 -9.76
N PHE A 29 -6.48 -19.75 -8.94
CA PHE A 29 -7.41 -18.76 -8.43
C PHE A 29 -7.64 -17.58 -9.38
N ILE A 30 -6.61 -17.14 -10.11
CA ILE A 30 -6.77 -16.11 -11.15
C ILE A 30 -7.70 -16.60 -12.28
N PRO A 31 -7.48 -17.78 -12.92
CA PRO A 31 -8.37 -18.21 -14.01
C PRO A 31 -9.81 -18.45 -13.54
N ASP A 32 -10.02 -18.96 -12.32
CA ASP A 32 -11.36 -19.11 -11.73
C ASP A 32 -12.05 -17.74 -11.55
N THR A 33 -11.31 -16.76 -11.02
CA THR A 33 -11.80 -15.38 -10.85
C THR A 33 -12.17 -14.75 -12.20
N LEU A 34 -11.33 -14.92 -13.21
CA LEU A 34 -11.56 -14.33 -14.54
C LEU A 34 -12.80 -14.94 -15.21
N SER A 35 -12.85 -16.28 -15.30
CA SER A 35 -13.93 -16.96 -16.02
C SER A 35 -15.30 -16.65 -15.42
N LYS A 36 -15.44 -16.80 -14.10
CA LYS A 36 -16.71 -16.56 -13.40
C LYS A 36 -17.21 -15.12 -13.53
N ASN A 37 -16.30 -14.14 -13.37
CA ASN A 37 -16.71 -12.73 -13.47
C ASN A 37 -17.02 -12.33 -14.93
N PHE A 38 -16.31 -12.89 -15.92
CA PHE A 38 -16.64 -12.62 -17.31
C PHE A 38 -18.05 -13.13 -17.65
N ASP A 39 -18.39 -14.35 -17.25
CA ASP A 39 -19.73 -14.90 -17.44
C ASP A 39 -20.81 -14.04 -16.77
N LEU A 40 -20.59 -13.58 -15.55
CA LEU A 40 -21.52 -12.70 -14.83
C LEU A 40 -21.66 -11.32 -15.49
N ILE A 41 -20.55 -10.76 -16.01
CA ILE A 41 -20.57 -9.48 -16.73
C ILE A 41 -21.41 -9.61 -18.01
N GLU A 42 -21.24 -10.66 -18.78
CA GLU A 42 -22.01 -10.84 -20.01
C GLU A 42 -23.51 -11.07 -19.73
N LYS A 43 -23.82 -11.77 -18.64
CA LYS A 43 -25.20 -12.14 -18.28
C LYS A 43 -26.00 -11.02 -17.63
N TYR A 44 -25.38 -10.18 -16.80
CA TYR A 44 -26.07 -9.18 -15.98
C TYR A 44 -25.60 -7.76 -16.31
N PRO A 45 -26.41 -6.95 -17.01
CA PRO A 45 -25.98 -5.67 -17.56
C PRO A 45 -25.64 -4.60 -16.53
N ASN A 46 -26.17 -4.69 -15.29
CA ASN A 46 -25.82 -3.76 -14.20
C ASN A 46 -24.71 -4.29 -13.30
N TYR A 47 -24.18 -5.49 -13.54
CA TYR A 47 -23.09 -6.02 -12.72
C TYR A 47 -21.80 -5.24 -12.94
N MET A 48 -21.18 -4.79 -11.86
CA MET A 48 -19.87 -4.16 -11.82
C MET A 48 -19.01 -4.88 -10.80
N PHE A 49 -17.91 -5.45 -11.25
CA PHE A 49 -16.95 -6.15 -10.41
C PHE A 49 -15.83 -5.20 -9.97
N ASN A 50 -15.44 -5.27 -8.69
CA ASN A 50 -14.32 -4.53 -8.12
C ASN A 50 -13.21 -5.52 -7.76
N PHE A 51 -12.01 -5.32 -8.31
CA PHE A 51 -10.87 -6.19 -8.07
C PHE A 51 -9.65 -5.34 -7.71
N GLU A 52 -9.04 -5.63 -6.58
CA GLU A 52 -7.98 -4.84 -5.97
C GLU A 52 -6.58 -5.37 -6.25
N GLY A 53 -5.54 -4.49 -6.09
CA GLY A 53 -4.13 -4.83 -6.16
C GLY A 53 -3.57 -4.91 -7.58
N ALA A 54 -2.78 -3.93 -7.99
CA ALA A 54 -2.21 -3.87 -9.34
C ALA A 54 -1.27 -5.05 -9.65
N TYR A 55 -0.64 -5.64 -8.64
CA TYR A 55 0.21 -6.81 -8.82
C TYR A 55 -0.56 -8.02 -9.37
N ARG A 56 -1.81 -8.25 -8.94
CA ARG A 56 -2.67 -9.30 -9.53
C ARG A 56 -2.94 -9.05 -11.02
N TYR A 57 -3.07 -7.78 -11.41
CA TYR A 57 -3.22 -7.43 -12.83
C TYR A 57 -1.92 -7.63 -13.62
N GLU A 58 -0.73 -7.40 -13.03
CA GLU A 58 0.55 -7.75 -13.66
C GLU A 58 0.64 -9.26 -13.92
N LEU A 59 0.25 -10.09 -12.94
CA LEU A 59 0.18 -11.55 -13.11
C LEU A 59 -0.79 -11.93 -14.22
N ILE A 60 -1.96 -11.30 -14.29
CA ILE A 60 -2.93 -11.56 -15.37
C ILE A 60 -2.37 -11.10 -16.73
N GLU A 61 -1.71 -9.97 -16.81
CA GLU A 61 -1.09 -9.48 -18.06
C GLU A 61 -0.01 -10.45 -18.55
N GLU A 62 0.79 -10.99 -17.64
CA GLU A 62 1.89 -11.91 -17.95
C GLU A 62 1.39 -13.29 -18.35
N TYR A 63 0.52 -13.91 -17.56
CA TYR A 63 0.14 -15.31 -17.74
C TYR A 63 -1.16 -15.49 -18.56
N TYR A 64 -2.04 -14.48 -18.59
CA TYR A 64 -3.35 -14.52 -19.26
C TYR A 64 -3.60 -13.29 -20.16
N PRO A 65 -2.73 -12.97 -21.13
CA PRO A 65 -2.79 -11.72 -21.89
C PRO A 65 -4.12 -11.50 -22.64
N ARG A 66 -4.74 -12.57 -23.14
CA ARG A 66 -6.06 -12.48 -23.80
C ARG A 66 -7.17 -12.05 -22.81
N ALA A 67 -7.14 -12.58 -21.59
CA ALA A 67 -8.08 -12.19 -20.55
C ALA A 67 -7.81 -10.76 -20.08
N PHE A 68 -6.56 -10.34 -20.03
CA PHE A 68 -6.20 -8.96 -19.71
C PHE A 68 -6.76 -7.96 -20.73
N ASP A 69 -6.76 -8.29 -22.03
CA ASP A 69 -7.40 -7.48 -23.06
C ASP A 69 -8.94 -7.42 -22.90
N GLN A 70 -9.53 -8.49 -22.39
CA GLN A 70 -10.96 -8.48 -22.05
C GLN A 70 -11.25 -7.59 -20.85
N ILE A 71 -10.42 -7.63 -19.80
CA ILE A 71 -10.49 -6.70 -18.67
C ILE A 71 -10.42 -5.25 -19.16
N ARG A 72 -9.50 -4.90 -20.05
CA ARG A 72 -9.40 -3.54 -20.64
C ARG A 72 -10.73 -3.08 -21.23
N ARG A 73 -11.44 -3.96 -21.95
CA ARG A 73 -12.78 -3.65 -22.52
C ARG A 73 -13.80 -3.40 -21.41
N TYR A 74 -13.83 -4.24 -20.38
CA TYR A 74 -14.77 -4.07 -19.27
C TYR A 74 -14.46 -2.84 -18.40
N VAL A 75 -13.20 -2.50 -18.20
CA VAL A 75 -12.80 -1.25 -17.54
C VAL A 75 -13.29 -0.04 -18.33
N LYS A 76 -13.15 -0.05 -19.66
CA LYS A 76 -13.63 1.04 -20.53
C LYS A 76 -15.14 1.21 -20.47
N THR A 77 -15.90 0.13 -20.34
CA THR A 77 -17.38 0.16 -20.24
C THR A 77 -17.90 0.29 -18.81
N ASN A 78 -17.02 0.47 -17.81
CA ASN A 78 -17.34 0.53 -16.38
C ASN A 78 -18.07 -0.73 -15.85
N ARG A 79 -17.68 -1.89 -16.32
CA ARG A 79 -18.17 -3.20 -15.88
C ARG A 79 -17.16 -3.92 -14.97
N TRP A 80 -15.91 -3.50 -15.02
CA TRP A 80 -14.80 -3.91 -14.17
C TRP A 80 -14.10 -2.67 -13.63
N ASN A 81 -13.93 -2.59 -12.32
CA ASN A 81 -13.28 -1.48 -11.62
C ASN A 81 -11.96 -1.95 -11.01
N PRO A 82 -10.80 -1.43 -11.44
CA PRO A 82 -9.57 -1.54 -10.68
C PRO A 82 -9.74 -0.80 -9.35
N ALA A 83 -9.99 -1.55 -8.27
CA ALA A 83 -10.30 -1.02 -6.95
C ALA A 83 -9.02 -0.93 -6.09
N GLY A 84 -9.06 -0.08 -5.07
CA GLY A 84 -7.88 0.22 -4.27
C GLY A 84 -6.77 0.83 -5.13
N SER A 85 -5.97 1.67 -4.58
CA SER A 85 -4.94 2.39 -5.34
C SER A 85 -3.59 1.71 -5.27
N GLU A 86 -3.50 0.66 -4.46
CA GLU A 86 -2.24 0.00 -4.13
C GLU A 86 -1.74 -0.93 -5.23
N TYR A 87 -0.43 -1.09 -5.28
CA TYR A 87 0.22 -2.14 -6.06
C TYR A 87 -0.11 -3.52 -5.47
N GLU A 88 0.02 -3.67 -4.16
CA GLU A 88 -0.40 -4.84 -3.41
C GLU A 88 -1.25 -4.46 -2.20
N ASN A 89 -2.19 -5.34 -1.79
CA ASN A 89 -3.01 -5.20 -0.58
C ASN A 89 -2.14 -5.36 0.68
N GLY A 90 -1.30 -4.36 0.92
CA GLY A 90 -0.28 -4.37 1.95
C GLY A 90 -0.83 -4.14 3.37
N ASP A 91 -0.13 -4.69 4.36
CA ASP A 91 -0.24 -4.21 5.73
C ASP A 91 0.13 -2.72 5.78
N VAL A 92 -0.53 -1.95 6.63
CA VAL A 92 -0.33 -0.50 6.74
C VAL A 92 0.19 -0.05 8.11
N ASN A 93 0.62 -1.01 8.94
CA ASN A 93 1.19 -0.73 10.26
C ASN A 93 2.69 -1.07 10.34
N ILE A 94 3.14 -2.10 9.61
CA ILE A 94 4.54 -2.54 9.60
C ILE A 94 5.39 -1.72 8.61
N PRO A 95 4.97 -1.55 7.33
CA PRO A 95 5.71 -0.74 6.38
C PRO A 95 5.78 0.73 6.78
N SER A 96 6.85 1.42 6.35
CA SER A 96 6.99 2.85 6.56
C SER A 96 5.95 3.67 5.78
N PRO A 97 5.67 4.92 6.18
CA PRO A 97 4.83 5.84 5.40
C PRO A 97 5.32 6.03 3.96
N GLU A 98 6.63 6.02 3.73
CA GLU A 98 7.22 6.06 2.38
C GLU A 98 6.83 4.84 1.56
N ALA A 99 6.93 3.63 2.13
CA ALA A 99 6.56 2.40 1.43
C ALA A 99 5.07 2.34 1.11
N ILE A 100 4.19 2.77 2.03
CA ILE A 100 2.75 2.87 1.79
C ILE A 100 2.46 3.87 0.65
N THR A 101 3.11 5.04 0.67
CA THR A 101 3.00 6.04 -0.40
C THR A 101 3.46 5.47 -1.74
N ARG A 102 4.56 4.71 -1.73
CA ARG A 102 5.13 4.07 -2.91
C ARG A 102 4.22 2.96 -3.46
N ASN A 103 3.59 2.20 -2.58
CA ASN A 103 2.60 1.19 -2.93
C ASN A 103 1.41 1.82 -3.71
N ILE A 104 0.89 2.94 -3.21
CA ILE A 104 -0.16 3.73 -3.90
C ILE A 104 0.35 4.27 -5.26
N LEU A 105 1.55 4.84 -5.28
CA LEU A 105 2.14 5.40 -6.50
C LEU A 105 2.29 4.35 -7.59
N LEU A 106 2.85 3.19 -7.26
CA LEU A 106 3.08 2.10 -8.20
C LEU A 106 1.75 1.53 -8.70
N GLY A 107 0.79 1.30 -7.83
CA GLY A 107 -0.52 0.77 -8.19
C GLY A 107 -1.29 1.70 -9.11
N ASN A 108 -1.44 2.97 -8.74
CA ASN A 108 -2.16 3.94 -9.58
C ASN A 108 -1.43 4.28 -10.88
N ASN A 109 -0.10 4.26 -10.92
CA ASN A 109 0.64 4.43 -12.16
C ASN A 109 0.39 3.25 -13.11
N TYR A 110 0.41 2.01 -12.60
CA TYR A 110 0.07 0.83 -13.38
C TYR A 110 -1.36 0.92 -13.95
N PHE A 111 -2.35 1.22 -13.12
CA PHE A 111 -3.73 1.37 -13.58
C PHE A 111 -3.89 2.48 -14.63
N TYR A 112 -3.22 3.60 -14.46
CA TYR A 112 -3.25 4.67 -15.45
C TYR A 112 -2.56 4.28 -16.76
N GLU A 113 -1.41 3.62 -16.68
CA GLU A 113 -0.67 3.13 -17.85
C GLU A 113 -1.52 2.16 -18.66
N LYS A 114 -2.10 1.16 -18.00
CA LYS A 114 -2.81 0.06 -18.66
C LYS A 114 -4.27 0.37 -19.03
N PHE A 115 -4.97 1.14 -18.23
CA PHE A 115 -6.41 1.39 -18.36
C PHE A 115 -6.78 2.86 -18.59
N LYS A 116 -5.82 3.80 -18.50
CA LYS A 116 -6.07 5.25 -18.49
C LYS A 116 -7.06 5.68 -17.39
N LYS A 117 -7.12 4.93 -16.31
CA LYS A 117 -7.93 5.20 -15.12
C LYS A 117 -7.08 5.04 -13.87
N LYS A 118 -7.32 5.89 -12.88
CA LYS A 118 -6.78 5.75 -11.51
C LYS A 118 -7.90 5.34 -10.58
N SER A 119 -7.61 4.49 -9.61
CA SER A 119 -8.47 4.31 -8.45
C SER A 119 -8.44 5.56 -7.57
N LYS A 120 -9.49 5.76 -6.78
CA LYS A 120 -9.66 6.96 -5.93
C LYS A 120 -9.85 6.63 -4.46
N ASP A 121 -9.65 5.40 -4.09
CA ASP A 121 -9.80 4.90 -2.73
C ASP A 121 -8.67 3.93 -2.37
N ILE A 122 -8.54 3.69 -1.10
CA ILE A 122 -7.82 2.57 -0.52
C ILE A 122 -8.87 1.52 -0.14
N PHE A 123 -8.69 0.31 -0.63
CA PHE A 123 -9.63 -0.79 -0.43
C PHE A 123 -8.88 -1.99 0.16
N LEU A 124 -8.86 -2.07 1.50
CA LEU A 124 -8.16 -3.08 2.28
C LEU A 124 -9.16 -3.91 3.09
N PRO A 125 -9.84 -4.87 2.45
CA PRO A 125 -10.91 -5.61 3.12
C PRO A 125 -10.42 -6.54 4.21
N ASP A 126 -9.17 -7.01 4.18
CA ASP A 126 -8.67 -8.06 5.07
C ASP A 126 -7.42 -7.72 5.90
N CYS A 127 -6.87 -6.51 5.83
CA CYS A 127 -5.71 -6.09 6.63
C CYS A 127 -6.01 -5.98 8.12
N PHE A 128 -5.00 -6.20 8.98
CA PHE A 128 -5.18 -6.45 10.43
C PHE A 128 -4.98 -5.19 11.29
N GLY A 129 -5.77 -4.16 11.00
CA GLY A 129 -5.73 -2.88 11.70
C GLY A 129 -5.05 -1.76 10.91
N PHE A 130 -5.31 -0.52 11.32
CA PHE A 130 -4.96 0.66 10.55
C PHE A 130 -4.55 1.81 11.48
N GLY A 131 -3.36 2.35 11.23
CA GLY A 131 -2.81 3.45 12.04
C GLY A 131 -3.36 4.82 11.64
N ALA A 132 -3.34 5.76 12.59
CA ALA A 132 -3.84 7.13 12.42
C ALA A 132 -3.10 7.97 11.37
N GLN A 133 -1.94 7.53 10.89
CA GLN A 133 -1.20 8.17 9.80
C GLN A 133 -1.83 7.91 8.43
N LEU A 134 -2.61 6.85 8.27
CA LEU A 134 -3.15 6.44 6.97
C LEU A 134 -4.05 7.50 6.32
N PRO A 135 -4.96 8.19 7.04
CA PRO A 135 -5.77 9.25 6.44
C PRO A 135 -4.95 10.38 5.79
N GLN A 136 -3.84 10.78 6.42
CA GLN A 136 -2.94 11.78 5.85
C GLN A 136 -2.32 11.29 4.54
N ILE A 137 -1.78 10.07 4.52
CA ILE A 137 -1.18 9.47 3.32
C ILE A 137 -2.21 9.38 2.19
N ILE A 138 -3.44 8.95 2.49
CA ILE A 138 -4.55 8.86 1.53
C ILE A 138 -4.90 10.25 0.95
N ASN A 139 -5.01 11.25 1.82
CA ASN A 139 -5.32 12.63 1.41
C ASN A 139 -4.20 13.21 0.54
N ASP A 140 -2.93 13.05 0.93
CA ASP A 140 -1.77 13.54 0.21
C ASP A 140 -1.61 12.86 -1.16
N ALA A 141 -2.01 11.60 -1.28
CA ALA A 141 -2.11 10.90 -2.56
C ALA A 141 -3.30 11.37 -3.44
N GLY A 142 -4.12 12.30 -2.95
CA GLY A 142 -5.30 12.83 -3.67
C GLY A 142 -6.46 11.84 -3.76
N LEU A 143 -6.51 10.83 -2.90
CA LEU A 143 -7.58 9.85 -2.84
C LEU A 143 -8.75 10.35 -2.01
N LEU A 144 -9.91 9.70 -2.14
CA LEU A 144 -11.17 10.17 -1.58
C LEU A 144 -11.58 9.45 -0.31
N GLY A 145 -11.11 8.23 -0.12
CA GLY A 145 -11.59 7.44 1.00
C GLY A 145 -10.93 6.08 1.17
N PHE A 146 -11.41 5.40 2.20
CA PHE A 146 -10.91 4.14 2.70
C PHE A 146 -12.06 3.19 3.02
N SER A 147 -11.94 1.92 2.63
CA SER A 147 -12.90 0.86 2.97
C SER A 147 -12.24 -0.35 3.56
N THR A 148 -12.86 -0.90 4.61
CA THR A 148 -12.54 -2.22 5.16
C THR A 148 -13.78 -2.91 5.71
N GLN A 149 -13.68 -4.22 5.95
CA GLN A 149 -14.63 -5.00 6.74
C GLN A 149 -13.96 -5.71 7.93
N LYS A 150 -12.63 -5.72 7.96
CA LYS A 150 -11.87 -6.53 8.92
C LYS A 150 -12.06 -6.12 10.38
N LEU A 151 -12.34 -4.86 10.65
CA LEU A 151 -12.55 -4.37 12.01
C LEU A 151 -13.70 -5.07 12.75
N SER A 152 -14.65 -5.67 12.02
CA SER A 152 -15.73 -6.48 12.61
C SER A 152 -15.28 -7.83 13.19
N TRP A 153 -14.02 -8.25 12.93
CA TRP A 153 -13.46 -9.53 13.39
C TRP A 153 -12.90 -9.51 14.81
N GLY A 154 -12.78 -8.34 15.41
CA GLY A 154 -12.44 -8.19 16.80
C GLY A 154 -11.41 -7.11 17.09
N SER A 155 -11.89 -6.10 17.80
CA SER A 155 -11.09 -5.04 18.39
C SER A 155 -11.56 -4.77 19.81
N ALA A 156 -10.64 -4.33 20.70
CA ALA A 156 -11.01 -3.83 22.01
C ALA A 156 -11.78 -2.51 21.92
N TYR A 157 -11.65 -1.81 20.80
CA TYR A 157 -12.32 -0.55 20.54
C TYR A 157 -13.51 -0.78 19.60
N PRO A 158 -14.68 -0.19 19.88
CA PRO A 158 -15.83 -0.26 19.01
C PRO A 158 -15.54 0.45 17.67
N ILE A 159 -16.16 -0.02 16.60
CA ILE A 159 -16.17 0.71 15.32
C ILE A 159 -16.97 2.00 15.52
N PRO A 160 -16.38 3.20 15.31
CA PRO A 160 -17.02 4.47 15.67
C PRO A 160 -18.24 4.80 14.82
N PHE A 161 -18.25 4.31 13.57
CA PHE A 161 -19.36 4.43 12.62
C PHE A 161 -19.18 3.44 11.46
N ASP A 162 -20.22 3.14 10.73
CA ASP A 162 -20.10 2.34 9.52
C ASP A 162 -19.60 3.20 8.34
N LEU A 163 -20.10 4.43 8.21
CA LEU A 163 -19.72 5.38 7.16
C LEU A 163 -19.57 6.79 7.72
N GLY A 164 -18.42 7.43 7.56
CA GLY A 164 -18.11 8.75 8.10
C GLY A 164 -16.82 9.35 7.55
N MET A 165 -16.19 10.22 8.34
CA MET A 165 -14.91 10.85 8.02
C MET A 165 -13.83 10.37 8.99
N TRP A 166 -12.69 9.96 8.47
CA TRP A 166 -11.50 9.64 9.25
C TRP A 166 -10.51 10.80 9.19
N VAL A 167 -10.13 11.31 10.35
CA VAL A 167 -9.30 12.52 10.51
C VAL A 167 -7.86 12.09 10.75
N GLY A 168 -6.95 12.57 9.92
CA GLY A 168 -5.52 12.34 10.03
C GLY A 168 -4.85 13.15 11.14
N ALA A 169 -3.59 12.86 11.38
CA ALA A 169 -2.75 13.58 12.36
C ALA A 169 -2.61 15.06 11.99
N ASP A 170 -2.56 15.38 10.72
CA ASP A 170 -2.48 16.73 10.12
C ASP A 170 -3.81 17.49 10.14
N GLY A 171 -4.90 16.82 10.54
CA GLY A 171 -6.26 17.41 10.55
C GLY A 171 -7.02 17.30 9.24
N ASN A 172 -6.42 16.79 8.17
CA ASN A 172 -7.14 16.49 6.93
C ASN A 172 -8.08 15.31 7.09
N GLU A 173 -9.12 15.26 6.28
CA GLU A 173 -10.19 14.27 6.39
C GLU A 173 -10.38 13.50 5.10
N ILE A 174 -10.61 12.21 5.22
CA ILE A 174 -11.02 11.32 4.12
C ILE A 174 -12.35 10.65 4.45
N GLY A 175 -13.11 10.26 3.44
CA GLY A 175 -14.26 9.38 3.64
C GLY A 175 -13.82 8.00 4.14
N ALA A 176 -14.54 7.43 5.08
CA ALA A 176 -14.21 6.11 5.61
C ALA A 176 -15.47 5.22 5.71
N SER A 177 -15.33 3.97 5.27
CA SER A 177 -16.28 2.90 5.49
C SER A 177 -15.59 1.83 6.34
N PHE A 178 -15.72 1.95 7.67
CA PHE A 178 -15.06 1.05 8.63
C PHE A 178 -15.76 -0.29 8.79
N ASN A 179 -17.02 -0.38 8.35
CA ASN A 179 -17.79 -1.60 8.33
C ASN A 179 -18.59 -1.70 7.03
N ALA A 180 -17.88 -2.00 5.95
CA ALA A 180 -18.49 -2.20 4.63
C ALA A 180 -19.21 -3.55 4.49
N LYS A 181 -19.46 -4.25 5.59
CA LYS A 181 -19.98 -5.62 5.66
C LYS A 181 -19.00 -6.64 5.05
N SER A 182 -19.29 -7.93 5.21
CA SER A 182 -18.36 -8.98 4.76
C SER A 182 -18.24 -9.05 3.25
N TYR A 183 -17.01 -9.16 2.74
CA TYR A 183 -16.79 -9.48 1.32
C TYR A 183 -17.32 -10.87 0.93
N ARG A 184 -17.67 -11.73 1.91
CA ARG A 184 -18.31 -13.03 1.70
C ARG A 184 -19.84 -12.98 1.82
N TYR A 185 -20.41 -11.77 1.91
CA TYR A 185 -21.85 -11.63 2.08
C TYR A 185 -22.59 -12.12 0.83
N LYS A 186 -23.67 -12.88 1.07
CA LYS A 186 -24.58 -13.39 0.03
C LYS A 186 -25.93 -12.71 0.15
N LEU A 187 -26.52 -12.41 -0.97
CA LEU A 187 -27.84 -11.80 -1.08
C LEU A 187 -28.82 -12.85 -1.61
N ASP A 188 -29.71 -13.32 -0.75
CA ASP A 188 -30.62 -14.43 -1.06
C ASP A 188 -32.01 -13.94 -1.54
N GLY A 189 -32.16 -12.66 -1.93
CA GLY A 189 -33.40 -12.07 -2.41
C GLY A 189 -33.29 -10.60 -2.77
N ASP A 190 -34.43 -9.90 -2.85
CA ASP A 190 -34.45 -8.45 -3.13
C ASP A 190 -33.58 -7.71 -2.08
N VAL A 191 -32.60 -6.94 -2.57
CA VAL A 191 -31.72 -6.10 -1.75
C VAL A 191 -32.51 -5.19 -0.79
N ARG A 192 -33.73 -4.81 -1.15
CA ARG A 192 -34.62 -3.96 -0.34
C ARG A 192 -35.26 -4.68 0.82
N ALA A 193 -35.27 -6.01 0.81
CA ALA A 193 -35.75 -6.85 1.91
C ALA A 193 -34.58 -7.38 2.76
N ASP A 194 -33.34 -7.16 2.35
CA ASP A 194 -32.16 -7.63 3.06
C ASP A 194 -31.95 -6.82 4.36
N LEU A 195 -31.97 -7.51 5.50
CA LEU A 195 -31.89 -6.88 6.82
C LEU A 195 -30.55 -6.17 7.04
N SER A 196 -29.43 -6.70 6.54
CA SER A 196 -28.13 -6.07 6.69
C SER A 196 -28.04 -4.74 5.94
N VAL A 197 -28.65 -4.67 4.76
CA VAL A 197 -28.75 -3.44 3.97
C VAL A 197 -29.67 -2.42 4.63
N ILE A 198 -30.84 -2.86 5.08
CA ILE A 198 -31.82 -2.01 5.77
C ILE A 198 -31.24 -1.42 7.06
N ASP A 199 -30.63 -2.26 7.89
CA ASP A 199 -30.00 -1.83 9.14
C ASP A 199 -28.83 -0.88 8.90
N GLY A 200 -28.01 -1.12 7.87
CA GLY A 200 -26.93 -0.22 7.46
C GLY A 200 -27.46 1.16 7.06
N ILE A 201 -28.53 1.24 6.26
CA ILE A 201 -29.17 2.51 5.89
C ILE A 201 -29.74 3.22 7.11
N ASN A 202 -30.43 2.49 7.98
CA ASN A 202 -31.06 3.05 9.17
C ASN A 202 -30.00 3.56 10.16
N LYS A 203 -28.95 2.79 10.38
CA LYS A 203 -27.82 3.19 11.24
C LYS A 203 -27.16 4.47 10.72
N ALA A 204 -26.77 4.51 9.44
CA ALA A 204 -26.20 5.70 8.83
C ALA A 204 -27.13 6.92 8.91
N TYR A 205 -28.43 6.70 8.76
CA TYR A 205 -29.43 7.76 8.90
C TYR A 205 -29.47 8.34 10.32
N VAL A 206 -29.42 7.50 11.34
CA VAL A 206 -29.37 7.92 12.75
C VAL A 206 -28.06 8.60 13.08
N GLU A 207 -26.92 8.01 12.71
CA GLU A 207 -25.58 8.55 12.96
C GLU A 207 -25.35 9.94 12.33
N THR A 208 -26.05 10.26 11.26
CA THR A 208 -25.96 11.54 10.55
C THR A 208 -27.10 12.52 10.87
N ASN A 209 -27.75 12.38 12.03
CA ASN A 209 -28.90 13.20 12.42
C ASN A 209 -30.00 13.21 11.33
N MET A 210 -30.33 12.05 10.83
CA MET A 210 -31.38 11.82 9.83
C MET A 210 -31.12 12.49 8.46
N LYS A 211 -29.86 12.64 8.06
CA LYS A 211 -29.47 13.36 6.84
C LYS A 211 -28.88 12.48 5.74
N LEU A 212 -28.00 11.49 6.06
CA LEU A 212 -27.36 10.63 5.08
C LEU A 212 -27.86 9.17 5.17
N PRO A 213 -28.85 8.80 4.42
CA PRO A 213 -29.39 7.45 4.44
C PRO A 213 -28.65 6.57 3.41
N TRP A 214 -27.35 6.38 3.58
CA TRP A 214 -26.50 5.61 2.67
C TRP A 214 -25.81 4.46 3.36
N VAL A 215 -25.69 3.33 2.67
CA VAL A 215 -24.85 2.21 3.08
C VAL A 215 -23.85 1.88 1.97
N ASN A 216 -22.60 1.61 2.35
CA ASN A 216 -21.60 0.98 1.51
C ASN A 216 -21.55 -0.49 1.90
N HIS A 217 -21.94 -1.39 1.00
CA HIS A 217 -22.15 -2.79 1.33
C HIS A 217 -21.42 -3.70 0.36
N LEU A 218 -20.41 -4.42 0.86
CA LEU A 218 -19.72 -5.45 0.10
C LEU A 218 -20.59 -6.69 -0.03
N TYR A 219 -20.45 -7.40 -1.14
CA TYR A 219 -20.96 -8.76 -1.31
C TYR A 219 -20.04 -9.52 -2.26
N GLY A 220 -19.89 -10.83 -2.05
CA GLY A 220 -19.00 -11.58 -2.91
C GLY A 220 -18.41 -12.82 -2.28
N THR A 221 -17.10 -12.98 -2.45
CA THR A 221 -16.32 -14.11 -1.96
C THR A 221 -14.90 -13.69 -1.55
N GLY A 222 -14.17 -14.57 -0.94
CA GLY A 222 -12.73 -14.49 -0.56
C GLY A 222 -12.40 -15.71 0.28
N ASP A 223 -11.23 -15.99 0.47
CA ASP A 223 -9.88 -15.40 0.35
C ASP A 223 -9.18 -15.81 -0.98
N TRP A 224 -9.75 -16.76 -1.70
CA TRP A 224 -9.19 -17.40 -2.90
C TRP A 224 -9.72 -16.83 -4.22
N GLY A 225 -10.22 -15.60 -4.20
CA GLY A 225 -10.82 -15.00 -5.40
C GLY A 225 -12.14 -15.68 -5.79
N GLY A 226 -12.37 -15.84 -7.09
CA GLY A 226 -13.64 -16.32 -7.65
C GLY A 226 -14.59 -15.17 -7.97
N SER A 227 -15.87 -15.32 -7.67
CA SER A 227 -16.90 -14.31 -7.90
C SER A 227 -17.96 -14.30 -6.80
N PRO A 228 -18.76 -13.24 -6.67
CA PRO A 228 -20.03 -13.35 -5.99
C PRO A 228 -20.87 -14.52 -6.54
N THR A 229 -21.79 -15.06 -5.74
CA THR A 229 -22.72 -16.06 -6.27
C THR A 229 -23.57 -15.43 -7.37
N GLU A 230 -23.90 -16.22 -8.39
CA GLU A 230 -24.77 -15.75 -9.48
C GLU A 230 -26.11 -15.24 -8.95
N GLU A 231 -26.66 -15.89 -7.93
CA GLU A 231 -27.90 -15.46 -7.27
C GLU A 231 -27.78 -14.05 -6.68
N SER A 232 -26.68 -13.76 -5.94
CA SER A 232 -26.46 -12.42 -5.39
C SER A 232 -26.33 -11.37 -6.49
N VAL A 233 -25.63 -11.67 -7.59
CA VAL A 233 -25.51 -10.75 -8.72
C VAL A 233 -26.86 -10.51 -9.40
N LYS A 234 -27.63 -11.57 -9.61
CA LYS A 234 -29.00 -11.49 -10.16
C LYS A 234 -29.88 -10.59 -9.27
N ASN A 235 -29.89 -10.83 -7.96
CA ASN A 235 -30.71 -10.07 -7.02
C ASN A 235 -30.35 -8.58 -6.99
N VAL A 236 -29.07 -8.23 -7.10
CA VAL A 236 -28.62 -6.83 -7.24
C VAL A 236 -29.06 -6.26 -8.59
N ASP A 237 -28.89 -6.98 -9.71
CA ASP A 237 -29.26 -6.52 -11.05
C ASP A 237 -30.79 -6.27 -11.13
N GLU A 238 -31.60 -7.17 -10.64
CA GLU A 238 -33.04 -7.02 -10.57
C GLU A 238 -33.46 -5.84 -9.68
N SER A 239 -32.81 -5.69 -8.51
CA SER A 239 -33.05 -4.56 -7.61
C SER A 239 -32.69 -3.21 -8.26
N VAL A 240 -31.61 -3.14 -9.05
CA VAL A 240 -31.26 -1.94 -9.82
C VAL A 240 -32.31 -1.63 -10.88
N ARG A 241 -32.81 -2.62 -11.60
CA ARG A 241 -33.88 -2.44 -12.61
C ARG A 241 -35.17 -1.92 -11.97
N ALA A 242 -35.51 -2.41 -10.79
CA ALA A 242 -36.70 -2.02 -10.06
C ALA A 242 -36.60 -0.63 -9.37
N ASN A 243 -35.51 0.11 -9.52
CA ASN A 243 -35.36 1.45 -8.92
C ASN A 243 -36.45 2.44 -9.35
N LYS A 244 -36.97 2.33 -10.58
CA LYS A 244 -37.98 3.24 -11.11
C LYS A 244 -39.32 3.11 -10.40
N ASP A 245 -39.65 1.89 -9.96
CA ASP A 245 -40.95 1.52 -9.40
C ASP A 245 -40.92 1.46 -7.87
N ASN A 246 -39.76 1.61 -7.26
CA ASN A 246 -39.56 1.45 -5.83
C ASN A 246 -39.18 2.75 -5.12
N LYS A 247 -39.98 3.14 -4.11
CA LYS A 247 -39.77 4.36 -3.32
C LYS A 247 -39.02 4.14 -2.00
N LEU A 248 -38.70 2.89 -1.63
CA LEU A 248 -38.02 2.60 -0.34
C LEU A 248 -36.62 3.17 -0.33
N PHE A 249 -35.78 2.70 -1.25
CA PHE A 249 -34.44 3.23 -1.48
C PHE A 249 -33.88 2.80 -2.86
N GLN A 250 -32.89 3.53 -3.32
CA GLN A 250 -32.18 3.21 -4.56
C GLN A 250 -31.10 2.15 -4.30
N VAL A 251 -30.96 1.21 -5.21
CA VAL A 251 -29.88 0.22 -5.22
C VAL A 251 -28.94 0.55 -6.38
N ILE A 252 -27.67 0.60 -6.13
CA ILE A 252 -26.64 0.91 -7.13
C ILE A 252 -25.57 -0.19 -7.08
N SER A 253 -25.35 -0.89 -8.20
CA SER A 253 -24.12 -1.69 -8.38
C SER A 253 -22.96 -0.72 -8.55
N ALA A 254 -22.05 -0.68 -7.58
CA ALA A 254 -21.18 0.47 -7.38
C ALA A 254 -19.69 0.12 -7.49
N ARG A 255 -18.90 1.09 -7.90
CA ARG A 255 -17.46 1.09 -7.68
C ARG A 255 -17.19 1.32 -6.20
N SER A 256 -16.08 0.76 -5.69
CA SER A 256 -15.63 0.90 -4.30
C SER A 256 -15.52 2.37 -3.85
N ASP A 257 -15.07 3.28 -4.74
CA ASP A 257 -14.89 4.70 -4.47
C ASP A 257 -16.17 5.55 -4.52
N LYS A 258 -17.30 4.96 -4.95
CA LYS A 258 -18.49 5.75 -5.31
C LYS A 258 -19.10 6.52 -4.15
N VAL A 259 -19.20 5.91 -2.98
CA VAL A 259 -19.77 6.53 -1.79
C VAL A 259 -18.91 7.71 -1.31
N PHE A 260 -17.59 7.63 -1.41
CA PHE A 260 -16.67 8.70 -0.97
C PHE A 260 -16.78 9.97 -1.82
N THR A 261 -17.05 9.82 -3.10
CA THR A 261 -17.37 10.98 -3.97
C THR A 261 -18.60 11.74 -3.46
N LYS A 262 -19.57 11.00 -2.91
CA LYS A 262 -20.76 11.63 -2.29
C LYS A 262 -20.44 12.23 -0.93
N LEU A 263 -19.73 11.52 -0.06
CA LEU A 263 -19.31 12.05 1.25
C LEU A 263 -18.54 13.36 1.11
N LYS A 264 -17.56 13.43 0.23
CA LYS A 264 -16.77 14.65 -0.04
C LYS A 264 -17.67 15.84 -0.41
N ARG A 265 -18.72 15.61 -1.22
CA ARG A 265 -19.67 16.67 -1.61
C ARG A 265 -20.47 17.23 -0.44
N TYR A 266 -20.75 16.41 0.56
CA TYR A 266 -21.60 16.81 1.71
C TYR A 266 -20.78 17.17 2.95
N ASN A 267 -19.46 16.92 2.95
CA ASN A 267 -18.58 17.18 4.10
C ASN A 267 -18.49 18.68 4.49
N ASN A 268 -18.75 19.59 3.58
CA ASN A 268 -18.66 21.04 3.83
C ASN A 268 -19.91 21.60 4.56
N GLY A 269 -20.70 20.76 5.21
CA GLY A 269 -21.93 21.20 5.89
C GLY A 269 -23.03 21.67 4.95
N ALA A 270 -22.88 21.48 3.63
CA ALA A 270 -23.90 21.79 2.65
C ALA A 270 -25.22 21.07 3.02
N ASN A 271 -26.30 21.82 3.11
CA ASN A 271 -27.62 21.32 3.51
C ASN A 271 -27.73 20.91 5.00
N GLY A 272 -26.84 21.35 5.89
CA GLY A 272 -26.87 21.04 7.32
C GLY A 272 -26.65 19.55 7.62
N VAL A 273 -25.92 18.85 6.77
CA VAL A 273 -25.59 17.42 6.96
C VAL A 273 -24.48 17.29 7.99
N PHE A 274 -24.73 16.53 9.03
CA PHE A 274 -23.69 16.08 9.96
C PHE A 274 -23.13 14.76 9.47
N ILE A 275 -21.80 14.67 9.34
CA ILE A 275 -21.10 13.43 9.06
C ILE A 275 -20.25 13.09 10.29
N PRO A 276 -20.38 11.89 10.86
CA PRO A 276 -19.60 11.50 12.03
C PRO A 276 -18.09 11.49 11.69
N ARG A 277 -17.28 11.88 12.68
CA ARG A 277 -15.81 11.97 12.54
C ARG A 277 -15.11 11.15 13.59
N TYR A 278 -14.04 10.52 13.20
CA TYR A 278 -13.15 9.80 14.10
C TYR A 278 -11.70 10.23 13.86
N LYS A 279 -10.96 10.43 14.93
CA LYS A 279 -9.51 10.69 14.91
C LYS A 279 -8.83 9.69 15.82
N GLY A 280 -7.92 8.91 15.29
CA GLY A 280 -7.18 7.88 16.02
C GLY A 280 -6.93 6.63 15.21
N ASP A 281 -6.30 5.66 15.84
CA ASP A 281 -5.99 4.36 15.25
C ASP A 281 -7.23 3.44 15.24
N MET A 282 -7.30 2.59 14.23
CA MET A 282 -8.26 1.51 14.14
C MET A 282 -7.53 0.16 14.30
N LEU A 283 -7.05 -0.11 15.51
CA LEU A 283 -6.23 -1.29 15.80
C LEU A 283 -7.11 -2.51 16.09
N MET A 284 -6.64 -3.67 15.64
CA MET A 284 -7.24 -4.97 15.99
C MET A 284 -6.47 -5.58 17.15
N THR A 285 -7.16 -5.84 18.26
CA THR A 285 -6.53 -6.34 19.49
C THR A 285 -6.77 -7.82 19.74
N ASN A 286 -7.85 -8.38 19.22
CA ASN A 286 -8.23 -9.78 19.41
C ASN A 286 -7.87 -10.66 18.21
N HIS A 287 -7.80 -10.08 17.01
CA HIS A 287 -7.46 -10.77 15.79
C HIS A 287 -6.25 -10.09 15.14
N GLY A 288 -5.23 -10.87 14.80
CA GLY A 288 -4.04 -10.36 14.10
C GLY A 288 -2.99 -9.66 14.97
N ALA A 289 -3.18 -9.48 16.29
CA ALA A 289 -2.20 -8.81 17.15
C ALA A 289 -0.81 -9.47 17.13
N GLY A 290 -0.73 -10.80 17.03
CA GLY A 290 0.52 -11.55 16.92
C GLY A 290 1.28 -11.31 15.62
N CYS A 291 0.65 -10.77 14.60
CA CYS A 291 1.25 -10.50 13.30
C CYS A 291 2.38 -9.47 13.37
N TYR A 292 2.35 -8.56 14.35
CA TYR A 292 3.41 -7.54 14.53
C TYR A 292 4.74 -8.11 15.01
N THR A 293 4.76 -9.30 15.57
CA THR A 293 5.96 -9.93 16.13
C THR A 293 6.35 -11.25 15.46
N SER A 294 5.44 -11.88 14.72
CA SER A 294 5.71 -13.12 14.01
C SER A 294 6.63 -12.87 12.80
N ARG A 295 7.40 -13.91 12.41
CA ARG A 295 8.30 -13.85 11.25
C ARG A 295 9.20 -12.60 11.24
N THR A 296 9.85 -12.33 12.36
CA THR A 296 10.72 -11.15 12.57
C THR A 296 11.73 -10.93 11.43
N GLN A 297 12.20 -11.99 10.78
CA GLN A 297 13.13 -11.87 9.65
C GLN A 297 12.53 -11.10 8.47
N SER A 298 11.27 -11.34 8.11
CA SER A 298 10.58 -10.59 7.04
C SER A 298 10.52 -9.10 7.38
N LYS A 299 10.10 -8.76 8.59
CA LYS A 299 10.02 -7.35 9.05
C LYS A 299 11.37 -6.66 9.09
N ARG A 300 12.42 -7.39 9.49
CA ARG A 300 13.78 -6.88 9.51
C ARG A 300 14.30 -6.61 8.09
N LEU A 301 14.04 -7.52 7.15
CA LEU A 301 14.46 -7.36 5.75
C LEU A 301 13.68 -6.24 5.07
N ASP A 302 12.39 -6.12 5.33
CA ASP A 302 11.56 -5.03 4.85
C ASP A 302 12.12 -3.68 5.31
N TYR A 303 12.31 -3.49 6.62
CA TYR A 303 12.92 -2.29 7.18
C TYR A 303 14.28 -1.97 6.55
N GLN A 304 15.16 -2.98 6.39
CA GLN A 304 16.47 -2.77 5.77
C GLN A 304 16.35 -2.36 4.30
N SER A 305 15.42 -2.96 3.56
CA SER A 305 15.15 -2.61 2.18
C SER A 305 14.71 -1.15 2.04
N GLU A 306 13.77 -0.71 2.87
CA GLU A 306 13.26 0.66 2.88
C GLU A 306 14.35 1.69 3.22
N GLN A 307 15.18 1.45 4.25
CA GLN A 307 16.26 2.36 4.64
C GLN A 307 17.30 2.53 3.54
N ILE A 308 17.66 1.44 2.87
CA ILE A 308 18.65 1.49 1.79
C ILE A 308 18.03 2.10 0.54
N ALA A 309 16.78 1.82 0.24
CA ALA A 309 16.04 2.42 -0.87
C ALA A 309 16.02 3.95 -0.75
N HIS A 310 15.66 4.49 0.42
CA HIS A 310 15.66 5.92 0.69
C HIS A 310 17.05 6.53 0.45
N SER A 311 18.10 5.91 1.00
CA SER A 311 19.48 6.37 0.83
C SER A 311 19.93 6.33 -0.64
N ALA A 312 19.57 5.28 -1.38
CA ALA A 312 19.90 5.12 -2.79
C ALA A 312 19.20 6.18 -3.66
N GLU A 313 17.90 6.37 -3.47
CA GLU A 313 17.14 7.36 -4.25
C GLU A 313 17.64 8.79 -4.00
N PHE A 314 17.89 9.15 -2.74
CA PHE A 314 18.45 10.46 -2.39
C PHE A 314 19.80 10.69 -3.09
N THR A 315 20.71 9.73 -2.96
CA THR A 315 22.09 9.87 -3.49
C THR A 315 22.09 9.85 -5.03
N CYS A 316 21.29 8.97 -5.66
CA CYS A 316 21.14 8.96 -7.11
C CYS A 316 20.54 10.26 -7.64
N SER A 317 19.53 10.82 -6.94
CA SER A 317 18.94 12.10 -7.30
C SER A 317 19.96 13.24 -7.21
N PHE A 318 20.74 13.29 -6.12
CA PHE A 318 21.79 14.29 -5.95
C PHE A 318 22.87 14.15 -7.02
N ALA A 319 23.36 12.93 -7.27
CA ALA A 319 24.37 12.68 -8.30
C ALA A 319 23.87 13.05 -9.71
N SER A 320 22.60 12.80 -9.99
CA SER A 320 21.98 13.19 -11.25
C SER A 320 21.85 14.70 -11.41
N LEU A 321 21.45 15.41 -10.35
CA LEU A 321 21.40 16.89 -10.35
C LEU A 321 22.78 17.51 -10.55
N CYS A 322 23.86 16.85 -10.06
CA CYS A 322 25.25 17.28 -10.29
C CYS A 322 25.77 16.88 -11.68
N GLY A 323 25.00 16.19 -12.51
CA GLY A 323 25.41 15.73 -13.83
C GLY A 323 26.49 14.64 -13.81
N THR A 324 26.63 13.91 -12.70
CA THR A 324 27.70 12.91 -12.52
C THR A 324 27.21 11.47 -12.62
N TYR A 325 25.90 11.26 -12.62
CA TYR A 325 25.27 9.95 -12.66
C TYR A 325 23.86 10.03 -13.28
N ASP A 326 23.50 9.08 -14.12
CA ASP A 326 22.14 8.98 -14.65
C ASP A 326 21.22 8.35 -13.61
N TYR A 327 20.05 8.97 -13.36
CA TYR A 327 19.11 8.44 -12.37
C TYR A 327 18.54 7.07 -12.81
N PRO A 328 18.79 5.99 -12.06
CA PRO A 328 18.48 4.62 -12.46
C PRO A 328 17.03 4.24 -12.17
N LYS A 329 16.08 4.96 -12.75
CA LYS A 329 14.64 4.86 -12.47
C LYS A 329 14.10 3.43 -12.57
N GLU A 330 14.48 2.71 -13.63
CA GLU A 330 13.95 1.35 -13.85
C GLU A 330 14.46 0.37 -12.80
N ASN A 331 15.76 0.44 -12.45
CA ASN A 331 16.36 -0.40 -11.43
C ASN A 331 15.76 -0.16 -10.06
N LEU A 332 15.58 1.10 -9.67
CA LEU A 332 14.97 1.47 -8.40
C LEU A 332 13.50 1.02 -8.34
N ASN A 333 12.72 1.26 -9.41
CA ASN A 333 11.33 0.80 -9.46
C ASN A 333 11.19 -0.72 -9.39
N LYS A 334 12.09 -1.46 -10.06
CA LYS A 334 12.10 -2.93 -10.01
C LYS A 334 12.38 -3.45 -8.59
N ALA A 335 13.34 -2.83 -7.90
CA ALA A 335 13.65 -3.19 -6.52
C ALA A 335 12.49 -2.84 -5.56
N TRP A 336 11.86 -1.68 -5.73
CA TRP A 336 10.68 -1.29 -4.96
C TRP A 336 9.50 -2.24 -5.18
N LYS A 337 9.15 -2.56 -6.42
CA LYS A 337 8.06 -3.51 -6.70
C LYS A 337 8.30 -4.86 -6.06
N ARG A 338 9.56 -5.35 -6.10
CA ARG A 338 9.95 -6.62 -5.49
C ARG A 338 9.80 -6.60 -3.97
N SER A 339 10.12 -5.50 -3.29
CA SER A 339 9.94 -5.37 -1.85
C SER A 339 8.46 -5.19 -1.47
N ILE A 340 7.74 -4.30 -2.17
CA ILE A 340 6.36 -3.93 -1.84
C ILE A 340 5.40 -5.11 -2.01
N LYS A 341 5.61 -6.01 -2.98
CA LYS A 341 4.75 -7.18 -3.12
C LYS A 341 4.75 -8.07 -1.88
N HIS A 342 5.86 -8.07 -1.12
CA HIS A 342 6.01 -8.83 0.13
C HIS A 342 5.52 -8.06 1.37
N GLN A 343 5.03 -6.82 1.20
CA GLN A 343 4.29 -6.11 2.22
C GLN A 343 2.79 -6.52 2.25
N PHE A 344 2.41 -7.50 1.42
CA PHE A 344 1.08 -8.11 1.43
C PHE A 344 0.68 -8.56 2.84
N HIS A 345 -0.61 -8.38 3.19
CA HIS A 345 -1.08 -8.51 4.58
C HIS A 345 -0.99 -9.93 5.16
N ASP A 346 -0.81 -10.99 4.35
CA ASP A 346 -0.51 -12.34 4.83
C ASP A 346 0.98 -12.71 4.67
N ASP A 347 1.79 -11.92 3.98
CA ASP A 347 3.22 -12.13 3.87
C ASP A 347 3.97 -11.43 5.01
N ILE A 348 4.04 -10.10 5.01
CA ILE A 348 4.77 -9.34 6.03
C ILE A 348 4.30 -9.64 7.46
N THR A 349 3.03 -9.94 7.63
CA THR A 349 2.41 -10.27 8.92
C THR A 349 2.81 -11.65 9.45
N GLY A 350 3.28 -12.53 8.61
CA GLY A 350 3.77 -13.84 9.03
C GLY A 350 2.73 -14.96 9.05
N THR A 351 1.62 -14.80 8.34
CA THR A 351 0.47 -15.73 8.37
C THR A 351 0.44 -16.72 7.22
N SER A 352 1.40 -16.65 6.29
CA SER A 352 1.52 -17.53 5.13
C SER A 352 2.30 -18.85 5.41
N LEU A 353 2.29 -19.76 4.43
CA LEU A 353 3.10 -20.95 4.41
C LEU A 353 4.60 -20.65 4.45
N MET A 354 5.42 -21.62 4.90
CA MET A 354 6.88 -21.42 4.99
C MET A 354 7.53 -21.19 3.63
N GLU A 355 7.03 -21.83 2.60
CA GLU A 355 7.51 -21.70 1.22
C GLU A 355 7.45 -20.25 0.72
N VAL A 356 6.39 -19.51 1.09
CA VAL A 356 6.24 -18.09 0.77
C VAL A 356 7.39 -17.24 1.33
N TYR A 357 7.86 -17.57 2.55
CA TYR A 357 8.95 -16.82 3.18
C TYR A 357 10.31 -17.08 2.55
N ASN A 358 10.53 -18.26 2.01
CA ASN A 358 11.77 -18.54 1.26
C ASN A 358 11.87 -17.60 0.06
N ASP A 359 10.80 -17.50 -0.74
CA ASP A 359 10.72 -16.59 -1.90
C ASP A 359 10.80 -15.11 -1.47
N ALA A 360 10.09 -14.74 -0.41
CA ALA A 360 10.08 -13.38 0.10
C ALA A 360 11.47 -12.92 0.57
N TRP A 361 12.19 -13.76 1.30
CA TRP A 361 13.52 -13.41 1.78
C TRP A 361 14.53 -13.30 0.64
N ASP A 362 14.49 -14.16 -0.36
CA ASP A 362 15.34 -14.08 -1.55
C ASP A 362 15.07 -12.79 -2.34
N ASP A 363 13.81 -12.40 -2.47
CA ASP A 363 13.42 -11.16 -3.12
C ASP A 363 13.85 -9.92 -2.32
N TYR A 364 13.73 -9.93 -1.00
CA TYR A 364 14.27 -8.85 -0.17
C TYR A 364 15.79 -8.74 -0.27
N TYR A 365 16.53 -9.85 -0.21
CA TYR A 365 17.99 -9.83 -0.41
C TYR A 365 18.37 -9.28 -1.78
N SER A 366 17.64 -9.67 -2.83
CA SER A 366 17.85 -9.17 -4.18
C SER A 366 17.57 -7.68 -4.30
N SER A 367 16.51 -7.18 -3.66
CA SER A 367 16.16 -5.75 -3.64
C SER A 367 17.19 -4.94 -2.87
N ILE A 368 17.59 -5.41 -1.69
CA ILE A 368 18.64 -4.80 -0.87
C ILE A 368 19.97 -4.72 -1.65
N ALA A 369 20.35 -5.79 -2.34
CA ALA A 369 21.57 -5.82 -3.15
C ALA A 369 21.51 -4.81 -4.31
N GLN A 370 20.35 -4.70 -4.97
CA GLN A 370 20.12 -3.75 -6.06
C GLN A 370 20.19 -2.30 -5.56
N PHE A 371 19.49 -1.96 -4.47
CA PHE A 371 19.57 -0.63 -3.86
C PHE A 371 20.97 -0.28 -3.39
N LYS A 372 21.72 -1.24 -2.78
CA LYS A 372 23.12 -1.04 -2.39
C LYS A 372 24.03 -0.80 -3.59
N GLY A 373 23.78 -1.49 -4.70
CA GLY A 373 24.52 -1.28 -5.95
C GLY A 373 24.39 0.14 -6.46
N GLU A 374 23.13 0.65 -6.54
CA GLU A 374 22.85 2.02 -6.99
C GLU A 374 23.38 3.07 -6.01
N LEU A 375 23.25 2.84 -4.69
CA LEU A 375 23.81 3.69 -3.66
C LEU A 375 25.35 3.77 -3.79
N THR A 376 26.01 2.64 -3.97
CA THR A 376 27.48 2.60 -4.11
C THR A 376 27.93 3.33 -5.38
N SER A 377 27.27 3.09 -6.52
CA SER A 377 27.60 3.70 -7.79
C SER A 377 27.44 5.22 -7.78
N SER A 378 26.34 5.71 -7.21
CA SER A 378 26.06 7.14 -7.09
C SER A 378 27.02 7.84 -6.12
N LEU A 379 27.34 7.22 -4.97
CA LEU A 379 28.36 7.74 -4.03
C LEU A 379 29.75 7.79 -4.66
N GLN A 380 30.13 6.79 -5.45
CA GLN A 380 31.39 6.81 -6.18
C GLN A 380 31.42 7.92 -7.23
N ALA A 381 30.34 8.13 -7.95
CA ALA A 381 30.23 9.21 -8.93
C ALA A 381 30.39 10.59 -8.28
N ILE A 382 29.73 10.80 -7.12
CA ILE A 382 29.88 12.04 -6.33
C ILE A 382 31.31 12.18 -5.85
N SER A 383 31.90 11.15 -5.25
CA SER A 383 33.21 11.20 -4.63
C SER A 383 34.33 11.48 -5.64
N ARG A 384 34.23 10.96 -6.88
CA ARG A 384 35.17 11.22 -7.97
C ARG A 384 35.23 12.69 -8.40
N ASN A 385 34.17 13.44 -8.14
CA ASN A 385 34.05 14.85 -8.49
C ASN A 385 34.37 15.81 -7.30
N MET A 386 34.73 15.25 -6.14
CA MET A 386 35.14 16.07 -4.99
C MET A 386 36.57 16.54 -5.15
N ASP A 387 36.82 17.83 -4.85
CA ASP A 387 38.18 18.35 -4.74
C ASP A 387 38.88 17.80 -3.49
N THR A 388 39.89 16.96 -3.71
CA THR A 388 40.73 16.33 -2.68
C THR A 388 42.16 16.81 -2.74
N SER A 389 42.47 17.89 -3.49
CA SER A 389 43.83 18.42 -3.68
C SER A 389 44.49 18.87 -2.37
N TRP A 390 43.72 19.16 -1.35
CA TRP A 390 44.19 19.55 -0.03
C TRP A 390 44.57 18.36 0.88
N VAL A 391 44.27 17.13 0.47
CA VAL A 391 44.53 15.90 1.25
C VAL A 391 46.02 15.53 1.07
N PRO A 392 46.80 15.35 2.16
CA PRO A 392 48.20 14.96 2.07
C PRO A 392 48.40 13.58 1.41
N GLU A 393 49.51 13.35 0.75
CA GLU A 393 49.83 12.07 0.08
C GLU A 393 49.84 10.85 0.99
N ASN A 394 50.11 11.03 2.29
CA ASN A 394 50.09 9.97 3.30
C ASN A 394 48.72 9.79 3.97
N ALA A 395 47.69 10.47 3.51
CA ALA A 395 46.32 10.40 4.01
C ALA A 395 45.37 9.79 2.98
N VAL A 396 44.18 9.41 3.42
CA VAL A 396 43.07 8.92 2.61
C VAL A 396 41.85 9.79 2.87
N ALA A 397 41.24 10.32 1.80
CA ALA A 397 39.99 11.03 1.89
C ALA A 397 38.87 10.05 2.14
N VAL A 398 37.99 10.37 3.10
CA VAL A 398 36.77 9.62 3.40
C VAL A 398 35.61 10.60 3.30
N SER A 399 34.65 10.34 2.40
CA SER A 399 33.43 11.11 2.30
C SER A 399 32.31 10.45 3.14
N VAL A 400 31.57 11.25 3.86
CA VAL A 400 30.39 10.82 4.64
C VAL A 400 29.19 11.62 4.15
N SER A 401 28.14 10.91 3.78
CA SER A 401 26.91 11.52 3.27
C SER A 401 25.74 11.30 4.24
N ASN A 402 24.92 12.32 4.41
CA ASN A 402 23.68 12.25 5.18
C ASN A 402 22.49 12.34 4.21
N PRO A 403 21.71 11.27 4.05
CA PRO A 403 20.54 11.26 3.15
C PRO A 403 19.28 11.86 3.79
N THR A 404 19.39 12.46 4.98
CA THR A 404 18.25 13.04 5.69
C THR A 404 18.33 14.58 5.67
N GLN A 405 17.20 15.22 5.94
CA GLN A 405 17.13 16.69 6.03
C GLN A 405 17.61 17.27 7.37
N TYR A 406 18.05 16.44 8.29
CA TYR A 406 18.51 16.85 9.61
C TYR A 406 19.99 16.63 9.76
N ARG A 407 20.69 17.60 10.38
CA ARG A 407 22.10 17.45 10.75
C ARG A 407 22.26 16.23 11.69
N ARG A 408 23.24 15.38 11.35
CA ARG A 408 23.53 14.17 12.13
C ARG A 408 24.94 14.20 12.64
N ARG A 409 25.08 13.87 13.94
CA ARG A 409 26.38 13.68 14.58
C ARG A 409 26.45 12.27 15.12
N GLU A 410 27.11 11.38 14.38
CA GLU A 410 27.09 9.94 14.66
C GLU A 410 28.46 9.30 14.54
N SER A 411 28.60 8.12 15.14
CA SER A 411 29.79 7.29 14.96
C SER A 411 29.69 6.53 13.64
N VAL A 412 30.67 6.73 12.77
CA VAL A 412 30.75 6.11 11.44
C VAL A 412 31.96 5.17 11.40
N GLN A 413 31.76 3.99 10.81
CA GLN A 413 32.84 3.04 10.57
C GLN A 413 33.34 3.16 9.13
N ALA A 414 34.68 3.08 8.97
CA ALA A 414 35.30 3.03 7.67
C ALA A 414 36.43 2.00 7.61
N LYS A 415 36.57 1.34 6.45
CA LYS A 415 37.71 0.48 6.13
C LYS A 415 38.58 1.24 5.16
N ILE A 416 39.83 1.53 5.57
CA ILE A 416 40.77 2.30 4.78
C ILE A 416 42.07 1.53 4.58
N LYS A 417 42.79 1.84 3.48
CA LYS A 417 44.14 1.34 3.20
C LYS A 417 45.07 2.52 3.05
N LEU A 418 46.11 2.58 3.88
CA LEU A 418 47.14 3.59 3.79
C LEU A 418 48.31 3.12 2.91
N ASN A 419 49.01 4.06 2.31
CA ASN A 419 50.23 3.76 1.54
C ASN A 419 51.41 3.40 2.45
N VAL A 420 51.39 3.79 3.71
CA VAL A 420 52.42 3.57 4.71
C VAL A 420 51.98 2.56 5.77
N ASN A 421 52.90 1.82 6.33
CA ASN A 421 52.63 0.98 7.48
C ASN A 421 52.93 1.81 8.74
N THR A 422 51.89 2.17 9.46
CA THR A 422 51.96 2.97 10.69
C THR A 422 51.17 2.28 11.82
N PRO A 423 51.57 2.40 13.09
CA PRO A 423 50.78 1.87 14.20
C PRO A 423 49.54 2.72 14.51
N PHE A 424 49.53 3.98 14.09
CA PHE A 424 48.49 4.95 14.45
C PHE A 424 47.85 5.58 13.21
N VAL A 425 46.60 5.90 13.32
CA VAL A 425 45.87 6.78 12.41
C VAL A 425 45.07 7.77 13.24
N LYS A 426 44.89 8.96 12.70
CA LYS A 426 43.94 9.95 13.23
C LYS A 426 43.01 10.42 12.13
N VAL A 427 41.83 10.79 12.48
CA VAL A 427 40.85 11.39 11.57
C VAL A 427 40.82 12.90 11.79
N ILE A 428 40.92 13.64 10.70
CA ILE A 428 40.82 15.10 10.69
C ILE A 428 39.67 15.55 9.78
N ASP A 429 38.96 16.60 10.20
CA ASP A 429 37.93 17.21 9.40
C ASP A 429 38.47 18.18 8.33
N LYS A 430 37.56 18.75 7.54
CA LYS A 430 37.92 19.74 6.50
C LYS A 430 38.57 21.01 7.07
N GLN A 431 38.32 21.35 8.33
CA GLN A 431 38.96 22.46 9.04
C GLN A 431 40.31 22.12 9.64
N LYS A 432 40.85 20.91 9.35
CA LYS A 432 42.10 20.36 9.88
C LYS A 432 42.09 20.09 11.39
N LYS A 433 40.88 20.00 11.98
CA LYS A 433 40.70 19.66 13.39
C LYS A 433 40.62 18.13 13.53
N GLU A 434 41.28 17.59 14.56
CA GLU A 434 41.19 16.18 14.90
C GLU A 434 39.79 15.85 15.46
N VAL A 435 39.22 14.78 14.94
CA VAL A 435 37.93 14.25 15.41
C VAL A 435 38.15 13.00 16.23
N PRO A 436 37.32 12.76 17.28
CA PRO A 436 37.39 11.53 18.06
C PRO A 436 37.32 10.31 17.15
N SER A 437 38.28 9.43 17.27
CA SER A 437 38.39 8.20 16.46
C SER A 437 39.09 7.08 17.21
N GLN A 438 38.79 5.85 16.81
CA GLN A 438 39.40 4.64 17.39
C GLN A 438 39.67 3.63 16.28
N ILE A 439 40.79 2.93 16.37
CA ILE A 439 41.08 1.78 15.52
C ILE A 439 40.36 0.57 16.12
N ILE A 440 39.49 -0.06 15.33
CA ILE A 440 38.79 -1.29 15.72
C ILE A 440 39.63 -2.50 15.35
N ASN A 441 40.20 -2.49 14.14
CA ASN A 441 41.04 -3.58 13.65
C ASN A 441 42.14 -3.04 12.73
N LYS A 442 43.31 -3.74 12.70
CA LYS A 442 44.43 -3.41 11.84
C LYS A 442 45.12 -4.68 11.31
N THR A 443 45.30 -4.74 10.01
CA THR A 443 46.08 -5.80 9.34
C THR A 443 47.01 -5.18 8.29
N GLY A 444 48.30 -5.10 8.62
CA GLY A 444 49.27 -4.42 7.76
C GLY A 444 48.95 -2.95 7.53
N LYS A 445 48.65 -2.59 6.28
CA LYS A 445 48.26 -1.23 5.87
C LYS A 445 46.77 -0.99 5.88
N HIS A 446 45.95 -1.99 6.23
CA HIS A 446 44.50 -1.92 6.29
C HIS A 446 44.02 -1.61 7.71
N PHE A 447 43.17 -0.63 7.84
CA PHE A 447 42.57 -0.20 9.10
C PHE A 447 41.07 -0.26 9.01
N GLU A 448 40.42 -0.72 10.08
CA GLU A 448 39.01 -0.51 10.35
C GLU A 448 38.91 0.48 11.50
N ILE A 449 38.33 1.62 11.24
CA ILE A 449 38.25 2.73 12.19
C ILE A 449 36.78 3.09 12.46
N VAL A 450 36.52 3.56 13.65
CA VAL A 450 35.28 4.29 13.98
C VAL A 450 35.66 5.73 14.32
N PHE A 451 34.86 6.68 13.84
CA PHE A 451 35.07 8.09 14.13
C PHE A 451 33.76 8.85 14.18
N GLN A 452 33.77 10.00 14.86
CA GLN A 452 32.60 10.83 14.96
C GLN A 452 32.49 11.72 13.71
N ALA A 453 31.46 11.49 12.90
CA ALA A 453 31.09 12.35 11.79
C ALA A 453 30.02 13.36 12.22
N ASP A 454 30.11 14.58 11.74
CA ASP A 454 29.14 15.65 11.94
C ASP A 454 28.78 16.20 10.56
N VAL A 455 27.62 15.77 10.04
CA VAL A 455 27.18 16.01 8.66
C VAL A 455 25.89 16.81 8.70
N PRO A 456 25.83 17.97 8.00
CA PRO A 456 24.61 18.81 7.97
C PRO A 456 23.43 18.13 7.31
#